data_6272203a0844696651d3b3f94203ac21
#
_entry.id   6272203a0844696651d3b3f94203ac21
#
_cell.length_a   1.000
_cell.length_b   1.000
_cell.length_c   1.000
_cell.angle_alpha   90.00
_cell.angle_beta   90.00
_cell.angle_gamma   90.00
#
_symmetry.space_group_name_H-M   'P 1'
#
loop_
_entity.id
_entity.type
_entity.pdbx_description
1 polymer ?
#
loop_
_entity_poly.entity_id
_entity_poly.type
_entity_poly.pdbx_seq_one_letter_code
_entity_poly.pdbx_strand_id
1 'polypeptide(L)'
;LYGFLSAIAVNFFFQPGHVYSSGATGLAQILSVLSQRFIGFTIPVSLTFYAINIPLMIVAWYQIGHKFTIFTFITVSMSSLFIQFVPVITLTNDPIMNALFGGVVMGTGIGFALRNNISSGGTDIVSLTIRKRTGKNVGSISFLVNGTIMLIAGLTFGWKYALYSMITIFVSSRVTDAVFTKQKRMQAMIVTSQPD
;
A
#
# COMPACT_ATOMS: atom_id res chain seq x y z
N LEU A 1 -9.90 -10.90 0.42
CA LEU A 1 -9.87 -10.17 1.70
C LEU A 1 -9.18 -8.81 1.56
N TYR A 2 -7.91 -8.78 1.09
CA TYR A 2 -7.17 -7.49 0.93
C TYR A 2 -7.96 -6.47 0.10
N GLY A 3 -8.48 -6.84 -1.06
CA GLY A 3 -9.21 -5.93 -1.93
C GLY A 3 -10.41 -5.26 -1.24
N PHE A 4 -11.16 -6.01 -0.44
CA PHE A 4 -12.28 -5.49 0.32
C PHE A 4 -11.83 -4.54 1.44
N LEU A 5 -10.81 -4.92 2.21
CA LEU A 5 -10.26 -4.07 3.27
C LEU A 5 -9.64 -2.78 2.70
N SER A 6 -8.97 -2.87 1.55
CA SER A 6 -8.42 -1.68 0.89
C SER A 6 -9.52 -0.71 0.43
N ALA A 7 -10.65 -1.23 -0.07
CA ALA A 7 -11.79 -0.41 -0.45
C ALA A 7 -12.42 0.30 0.76
N ILE A 8 -12.59 -0.41 1.88
CA ILE A 8 -13.07 0.21 3.13
C ILE A 8 -12.09 1.30 3.59
N ALA A 9 -10.79 1.00 3.63
CA ALA A 9 -9.80 1.99 4.05
C ALA A 9 -9.81 3.24 3.17
N VAL A 10 -9.85 3.06 1.84
CA VAL A 10 -9.82 4.17 0.88
C VAL A 10 -11.14 4.96 0.92
N ASN A 11 -12.28 4.30 0.82
CA ASN A 11 -13.57 4.95 0.59
C ASN A 11 -14.24 5.45 1.87
N PHE A 12 -13.95 4.83 3.03
CA PHE A 12 -14.58 5.24 4.29
C PHE A 12 -13.70 6.17 5.12
N PHE A 13 -12.39 6.10 4.93
CA PHE A 13 -11.45 6.86 5.77
C PHE A 13 -10.55 7.80 4.97
N PHE A 14 -9.84 7.29 3.96
CA PHE A 14 -8.80 8.09 3.32
C PHE A 14 -9.36 9.18 2.41
N GLN A 15 -10.31 8.87 1.55
CA GLN A 15 -10.91 9.88 0.67
C GLN A 15 -11.67 10.95 1.47
N PRO A 16 -12.60 10.60 2.41
CA PRO A 16 -13.30 11.62 3.19
C PRO A 16 -12.38 12.46 4.08
N GLY A 17 -11.34 11.84 4.64
CA GLY A 17 -10.38 12.51 5.52
C GLY A 17 -9.30 13.30 4.81
N HIS A 18 -9.24 13.27 3.47
CA HIS A 18 -8.10 13.80 2.69
C HIS A 18 -6.75 13.26 3.19
N VAL A 19 -6.74 11.99 3.56
CA VAL A 19 -5.56 11.28 4.06
C VAL A 19 -5.01 10.39 2.96
N TYR A 20 -3.71 10.47 2.74
CA TYR A 20 -3.05 9.71 1.68
C TYR A 20 -2.39 8.46 2.26
N SER A 21 -2.64 7.33 1.61
CA SER A 21 -2.05 6.06 1.97
C SER A 21 -0.59 5.96 1.52
N SER A 22 0.07 4.86 1.86
CA SER A 22 1.40 4.54 1.35
C SER A 22 1.35 3.92 -0.04
N GLY A 23 2.46 3.99 -0.75
CA GLY A 23 2.68 3.22 -1.96
C GLY A 23 1.80 3.63 -3.15
N ALA A 24 1.44 2.64 -3.99
CA ALA A 24 0.64 2.90 -5.18
C ALA A 24 -0.75 3.45 -4.88
N THR A 25 -1.35 3.07 -3.76
CA THR A 25 -2.66 3.60 -3.34
C THR A 25 -2.56 5.11 -3.05
N GLY A 26 -1.53 5.53 -2.31
CA GLY A 26 -1.28 6.95 -2.04
C GLY A 26 -0.98 7.75 -3.31
N LEU A 27 -0.17 7.22 -4.20
CA LEU A 27 0.09 7.83 -5.51
C LEU A 27 -1.20 7.95 -6.34
N ALA A 28 -2.04 6.92 -6.35
CA ALA A 28 -3.31 6.92 -7.06
C ALA A 28 -4.26 8.01 -6.51
N GLN A 29 -4.33 8.16 -5.20
CA GLN A 29 -5.12 9.22 -4.55
C GLN A 29 -4.61 10.62 -4.93
N ILE A 30 -3.29 10.85 -4.86
CA ILE A 30 -2.68 12.13 -5.24
C ILE A 30 -2.96 12.45 -6.71
N LEU A 31 -2.75 11.49 -7.62
CA LEU A 31 -2.99 11.67 -9.06
C LEU A 31 -4.47 11.92 -9.35
N SER A 32 -5.38 11.27 -8.66
CA SER A 32 -6.82 11.50 -8.77
C SER A 32 -7.18 12.95 -8.41
N VAL A 33 -6.66 13.47 -7.30
CA VAL A 33 -6.93 14.86 -6.87
C VAL A 33 -6.21 15.88 -7.78
N LEU A 34 -4.98 15.59 -8.21
CA LEU A 34 -4.27 16.44 -9.16
C LEU A 34 -4.97 16.50 -10.52
N SER A 35 -5.55 15.40 -11.01
CA SER A 35 -6.28 15.39 -12.27
C SER A 35 -7.48 16.34 -12.22
N GLN A 36 -8.21 16.37 -11.12
CA GLN A 36 -9.30 17.32 -10.94
C GLN A 36 -8.80 18.77 -10.95
N ARG A 37 -7.65 19.03 -10.29
CA ARG A 37 -7.10 20.39 -10.16
C ARG A 37 -6.54 20.95 -11.45
N PHE A 38 -5.86 20.12 -12.26
CA PHE A 38 -5.16 20.57 -13.48
C PHE A 38 -5.96 20.34 -14.76
N ILE A 39 -6.77 19.28 -14.81
CA ILE A 39 -7.50 18.86 -16.02
C ILE A 39 -8.99 19.20 -15.89
N GLY A 40 -9.49 19.49 -14.66
CA GLY A 40 -10.92 19.72 -14.39
C GLY A 40 -11.78 18.45 -14.40
N PHE A 41 -11.15 17.28 -14.54
CA PHE A 41 -11.83 15.99 -14.54
C PHE A 41 -11.19 15.06 -13.49
N THR A 42 -12.03 14.46 -12.66
CA THR A 42 -11.57 13.52 -11.60
C THR A 42 -11.39 12.12 -12.17
N ILE A 43 -10.15 11.66 -12.29
CA ILE A 43 -9.88 10.26 -12.60
C ILE A 43 -10.11 9.43 -11.33
N PRO A 44 -10.97 8.39 -11.35
CA PRO A 44 -11.22 7.55 -10.18
C PRO A 44 -9.94 6.95 -9.61
N VAL A 45 -9.83 6.91 -8.27
CA VAL A 45 -8.69 6.30 -7.57
C VAL A 45 -8.48 4.84 -7.99
N SER A 46 -9.57 4.10 -8.21
CA SER A 46 -9.56 2.71 -8.68
C SER A 46 -8.83 2.56 -10.02
N LEU A 47 -9.14 3.42 -10.99
CA LEU A 47 -8.54 3.38 -12.32
C LEU A 47 -7.06 3.77 -12.27
N THR A 48 -6.74 4.84 -11.54
CA THR A 48 -5.36 5.30 -11.35
C THR A 48 -4.51 4.26 -10.64
N PHE A 49 -5.05 3.62 -9.59
CA PHE A 49 -4.40 2.53 -8.87
C PHE A 49 -4.10 1.34 -9.80
N TYR A 50 -5.07 0.96 -10.62
CA TYR A 50 -4.90 -0.13 -11.57
C TYR A 50 -3.84 0.20 -12.63
N ALA A 51 -3.91 1.41 -13.21
CA ALA A 51 -2.97 1.88 -14.22
C ALA A 51 -1.52 1.94 -13.71
N ILE A 52 -1.28 2.38 -12.47
CA ILE A 52 0.06 2.39 -11.86
C ILE A 52 0.59 0.96 -11.69
N ASN A 53 -0.28 0.00 -11.37
CA ASN A 53 0.14 -1.37 -11.12
C ASN A 53 0.43 -2.17 -12.40
N ILE A 54 -0.12 -1.83 -13.57
CA ILE A 54 0.14 -2.53 -14.83
C ILE A 54 1.64 -2.58 -15.16
N PRO A 55 2.38 -1.47 -15.26
CA PRO A 55 3.81 -1.51 -15.55
C PRO A 55 4.61 -2.25 -14.46
N LEU A 56 4.21 -2.12 -13.19
CA LEU A 56 4.86 -2.82 -12.09
C LEU A 56 4.67 -4.35 -12.19
N MET A 57 3.52 -4.79 -12.66
CA MET A 57 3.25 -6.22 -12.91
C MET A 57 4.08 -6.76 -14.07
N ILE A 58 4.29 -5.98 -15.13
CA ILE A 58 5.18 -6.36 -16.23
C ILE A 58 6.60 -6.57 -15.67
N VAL A 59 7.09 -5.65 -14.85
CA VAL A 59 8.40 -5.80 -14.19
C VAL A 59 8.43 -7.01 -13.26
N ALA A 60 7.40 -7.24 -12.47
CA ALA A 60 7.30 -8.37 -11.56
C ALA A 60 7.32 -9.71 -12.29
N TRP A 61 6.69 -9.80 -13.46
CA TRP A 61 6.64 -10.98 -14.30
C TRP A 61 8.04 -11.48 -14.69
N TYR A 62 8.90 -10.55 -15.13
CA TYR A 62 10.25 -10.88 -15.55
C TYR A 62 11.26 -11.01 -14.39
N GLN A 63 11.05 -10.30 -13.29
CA GLN A 63 12.06 -10.20 -12.23
C GLN A 63 11.75 -10.98 -10.96
N ILE A 64 10.49 -11.17 -10.61
CA ILE A 64 10.08 -11.86 -9.38
C ILE A 64 9.62 -13.27 -9.71
N GLY A 65 8.65 -13.41 -10.61
CA GLY A 65 8.16 -14.70 -11.07
C GLY A 65 6.67 -14.71 -11.40
N HIS A 66 6.28 -15.63 -12.27
CA HIS A 66 4.92 -15.71 -12.83
C HIS A 66 3.84 -15.94 -11.77
N LYS A 67 4.09 -16.89 -10.84
CA LYS A 67 3.10 -17.23 -9.80
C LYS A 67 2.79 -16.04 -8.90
N PHE A 68 3.82 -15.32 -8.45
CA PHE A 68 3.67 -14.09 -7.66
C PHE A 68 2.87 -13.04 -8.43
N THR A 69 3.20 -12.82 -9.70
CA THR A 69 2.56 -11.78 -10.53
C THR A 69 1.10 -12.10 -10.80
N ILE A 70 0.73 -13.35 -11.08
CA ILE A 70 -0.67 -13.74 -11.30
C ILE A 70 -1.52 -13.49 -10.05
N PHE A 71 -1.06 -13.92 -8.86
CA PHE A 71 -1.80 -13.67 -7.62
C PHE A 71 -1.88 -12.18 -7.28
N THR A 72 -0.80 -11.42 -7.52
CA THR A 72 -0.80 -9.98 -7.34
C THR A 72 -1.76 -9.30 -8.33
N PHE A 73 -1.80 -9.74 -9.59
CA PHE A 73 -2.75 -9.24 -10.58
C PHE A 73 -4.20 -9.42 -10.13
N ILE A 74 -4.56 -10.63 -9.68
CA ILE A 74 -5.91 -10.92 -9.16
C ILE A 74 -6.21 -10.01 -7.96
N THR A 75 -5.25 -9.85 -7.05
CA THR A 75 -5.41 -9.04 -5.85
C THR A 75 -5.63 -7.56 -6.18
N VAL A 76 -4.83 -7.01 -7.08
CA VAL A 76 -4.95 -5.61 -7.53
C VAL A 76 -6.23 -5.38 -8.30
N SER A 77 -6.63 -6.31 -9.18
CA SER A 77 -7.90 -6.23 -9.93
C SER A 77 -9.09 -6.24 -8.98
N MET A 78 -9.10 -7.14 -8.02
CA MET A 78 -10.15 -7.18 -6.99
C MET A 78 -10.17 -5.90 -6.14
N SER A 79 -9.00 -5.38 -5.76
CA SER A 79 -8.93 -4.12 -5.01
C SER A 79 -9.50 -2.95 -5.81
N SER A 80 -9.11 -2.84 -7.08
CA SER A 80 -9.62 -1.79 -7.97
C SER A 80 -11.14 -1.87 -8.14
N LEU A 81 -11.67 -3.08 -8.36
CA LEU A 81 -13.12 -3.30 -8.46
C LEU A 81 -13.84 -2.92 -7.17
N PHE A 82 -13.37 -3.38 -6.02
CA PHE A 82 -14.01 -3.03 -4.76
C PHE A 82 -13.92 -1.52 -4.45
N ILE A 83 -12.79 -0.85 -4.74
CA ILE A 83 -12.68 0.61 -4.59
C ILE A 83 -13.68 1.33 -5.51
N GLN A 84 -13.96 0.79 -6.69
CA GLN A 84 -14.91 1.38 -7.63
C GLN A 84 -16.37 1.20 -7.20
N PHE A 85 -16.74 0.02 -6.70
CA PHE A 85 -18.14 -0.32 -6.42
C PHE A 85 -18.57 0.02 -4.98
N VAL A 86 -17.65 0.02 -4.01
CA VAL A 86 -17.97 0.42 -2.64
C VAL A 86 -18.17 1.95 -2.60
N PRO A 87 -19.31 2.44 -2.10
CA PRO A 87 -19.55 3.87 -2.05
C PRO A 87 -18.58 4.58 -1.09
N VAL A 88 -18.30 5.85 -1.37
CA VAL A 88 -17.54 6.70 -0.45
C VAL A 88 -18.49 7.16 0.66
N ILE A 89 -18.18 6.79 1.91
CA ILE A 89 -18.99 7.11 3.09
C ILE A 89 -18.10 7.81 4.11
N THR A 90 -18.54 8.96 4.58
CA THR A 90 -17.85 9.69 5.65
C THR A 90 -18.32 9.16 7.00
N LEU A 91 -17.50 8.36 7.66
CA LEU A 91 -17.78 7.83 9.00
C LEU A 91 -17.46 8.86 10.09
N THR A 92 -16.44 9.68 9.87
CA THR A 92 -16.02 10.73 10.79
C THR A 92 -15.40 11.90 10.02
N ASN A 93 -15.61 13.11 10.53
CA ASN A 93 -14.99 14.33 10.01
C ASN A 93 -13.61 14.61 10.66
N ASP A 94 -13.19 13.80 11.63
CA ASP A 94 -11.89 13.95 12.27
C ASP A 94 -10.78 13.27 11.43
N PRO A 95 -9.83 14.05 10.87
CA PRO A 95 -8.76 13.49 10.06
C PRO A 95 -7.82 12.56 10.83
N ILE A 96 -7.66 12.75 12.15
CA ILE A 96 -6.83 11.86 12.98
C ILE A 96 -7.49 10.49 13.10
N MET A 97 -8.79 10.47 13.35
CA MET A 97 -9.56 9.21 13.41
C MET A 97 -9.53 8.50 12.05
N ASN A 98 -9.69 9.23 10.96
CA ASN A 98 -9.56 8.69 9.61
C ASN A 98 -8.16 8.11 9.36
N ALA A 99 -7.11 8.80 9.80
CA ALA A 99 -5.73 8.33 9.66
C ALA A 99 -5.46 7.05 10.46
N LEU A 100 -5.93 6.99 11.71
CA LEU A 100 -5.72 5.86 12.61
C LEU A 100 -6.50 4.62 12.14
N PHE A 101 -7.81 4.72 12.01
CA PHE A 101 -8.67 3.58 11.65
C PHE A 101 -8.45 3.13 10.21
N GLY A 102 -8.30 4.05 9.28
CA GLY A 102 -7.93 3.72 7.90
C GLY A 102 -6.59 3.01 7.83
N GLY A 103 -5.60 3.46 8.62
CA GLY A 103 -4.30 2.82 8.76
C GLY A 103 -4.39 1.39 9.31
N VAL A 104 -5.22 1.16 10.34
CA VAL A 104 -5.46 -0.18 10.91
C VAL A 104 -6.08 -1.12 9.88
N VAL A 105 -7.14 -0.68 9.20
CA VAL A 105 -7.85 -1.49 8.20
C VAL A 105 -6.92 -1.83 7.02
N MET A 106 -6.21 -0.82 6.50
CA MET A 106 -5.27 -1.01 5.39
C MET A 106 -4.10 -1.92 5.80
N GLY A 107 -3.49 -1.68 6.97
CA GLY A 107 -2.38 -2.47 7.47
C GLY A 107 -2.76 -3.93 7.70
N THR A 108 -3.96 -4.19 8.20
CA THR A 108 -4.50 -5.55 8.33
C THR A 108 -4.60 -6.22 6.97
N GLY A 109 -5.14 -5.53 5.96
CA GLY A 109 -5.24 -6.05 4.60
C GLY A 109 -3.88 -6.39 3.99
N ILE A 110 -2.93 -5.46 4.09
CA ILE A 110 -1.55 -5.66 3.59
C ILE A 110 -0.88 -6.83 4.32
N GLY A 111 -0.99 -6.91 5.64
CA GLY A 111 -0.41 -7.99 6.44
C GLY A 111 -0.94 -9.37 6.03
N PHE A 112 -2.24 -9.49 5.75
CA PHE A 112 -2.82 -10.72 5.22
C PHE A 112 -2.33 -11.07 3.80
N ALA A 113 -2.18 -10.08 2.92
CA ALA A 113 -1.64 -10.30 1.59
C ALA A 113 -0.20 -10.82 1.65
N LEU A 114 0.67 -10.13 2.39
CA LEU A 114 2.09 -10.50 2.57
C LEU A 114 2.25 -11.87 3.24
N ARG A 115 1.39 -12.19 4.20
CA ARG A 115 1.36 -13.51 4.84
C ARG A 115 1.16 -14.66 3.86
N ASN A 116 0.46 -14.41 2.77
CA ASN A 116 0.22 -15.38 1.71
C ASN A 116 1.22 -15.25 0.54
N ASN A 117 2.33 -14.53 0.72
CA ASN A 117 3.30 -14.23 -0.32
C ASN A 117 2.68 -13.56 -1.56
N ILE A 118 1.68 -12.72 -1.33
CA ILE A 118 1.00 -11.92 -2.35
C ILE A 118 1.30 -10.46 -2.07
N SER A 119 1.63 -9.68 -3.10
CA SER A 119 1.79 -8.24 -2.94
C SER A 119 0.43 -7.54 -2.91
N SER A 120 0.37 -6.47 -2.14
CA SER A 120 -0.74 -5.51 -2.18
C SER A 120 -0.72 -4.61 -3.43
N GLY A 121 0.31 -4.77 -4.27
CA GLY A 121 0.60 -3.90 -5.40
C GLY A 121 1.55 -2.74 -5.01
N GLY A 122 2.06 -2.06 -6.03
CA GLY A 122 2.81 -0.82 -5.85
C GLY A 122 4.22 -0.99 -5.27
N THR A 123 4.48 -0.31 -4.14
CA THR A 123 5.82 -0.24 -3.55
C THR A 123 6.43 -1.57 -3.17
N ASP A 124 5.63 -2.57 -2.87
CA ASP A 124 6.14 -3.92 -2.55
C ASP A 124 6.86 -4.53 -3.75
N ILE A 125 6.28 -4.39 -4.95
CA ILE A 125 6.89 -4.86 -6.20
C ILE A 125 8.20 -4.11 -6.48
N VAL A 126 8.16 -2.78 -6.34
CA VAL A 126 9.35 -1.92 -6.54
C VAL A 126 10.45 -2.33 -5.56
N SER A 127 10.11 -2.45 -4.29
CA SER A 127 11.06 -2.78 -3.22
C SER A 127 11.69 -4.16 -3.40
N LEU A 128 10.89 -5.18 -3.75
CA LEU A 128 11.38 -6.52 -4.03
C LEU A 128 12.26 -6.57 -5.28
N THR A 129 11.89 -5.83 -6.32
CA THR A 129 12.65 -5.74 -7.56
C THR A 129 14.02 -5.09 -7.34
N ILE A 130 14.05 -3.95 -6.64
CA ILE A 130 15.30 -3.24 -6.34
C ILE A 130 16.18 -4.09 -5.41
N ARG A 131 15.57 -4.73 -4.39
CA ARG A 131 16.31 -5.65 -3.51
C ARG A 131 16.99 -6.76 -4.27
N LYS A 132 16.32 -7.39 -5.22
CA LYS A 132 16.91 -8.46 -6.06
C LYS A 132 18.10 -7.97 -6.88
N ARG A 133 18.07 -6.73 -7.36
CA ARG A 133 19.14 -6.16 -8.19
C ARG A 133 20.29 -5.55 -7.42
N THR A 134 20.00 -4.91 -6.28
CA THR A 134 20.99 -4.06 -5.57
C THR A 134 21.36 -4.57 -4.19
N GLY A 135 20.65 -5.57 -3.66
CA GLY A 135 20.82 -6.05 -2.28
C GLY A 135 20.37 -5.06 -1.19
N LYS A 136 19.87 -3.87 -1.56
CA LYS A 136 19.45 -2.84 -0.60
C LYS A 136 18.23 -3.28 0.20
N ASN A 137 18.12 -2.76 1.43
CA ASN A 137 17.00 -3.05 2.31
C ASN A 137 15.68 -2.50 1.76
N VAL A 138 14.64 -3.33 1.76
CA VAL A 138 13.27 -2.99 1.33
C VAL A 138 12.74 -1.77 2.10
N GLY A 139 13.04 -1.68 3.40
CA GLY A 139 12.60 -0.57 4.24
C GLY A 139 13.12 0.80 3.79
N SER A 140 14.37 0.89 3.37
CA SER A 140 14.94 2.16 2.87
C SER A 140 14.26 2.63 1.59
N ILE A 141 13.90 1.69 0.70
CA ILE A 141 13.22 2.01 -0.56
C ILE A 141 11.79 2.47 -0.27
N SER A 142 11.08 1.73 0.57
CA SER A 142 9.72 2.11 0.98
C SER A 142 9.70 3.46 1.68
N PHE A 143 10.70 3.75 2.51
CA PHE A 143 10.84 5.06 3.16
C PHE A 143 11.02 6.20 2.15
N LEU A 144 11.87 6.03 1.16
CA LEU A 144 12.07 7.04 0.10
C LEU A 144 10.80 7.27 -0.70
N VAL A 145 10.11 6.20 -1.14
CA VAL A 145 8.88 6.32 -1.91
C VAL A 145 7.79 6.99 -1.08
N ASN A 146 7.58 6.56 0.15
CA ASN A 146 6.57 7.15 1.03
C ASN A 146 6.91 8.59 1.41
N GLY A 147 8.18 8.89 1.66
CA GLY A 147 8.66 10.26 1.90
C GLY A 147 8.38 11.19 0.72
N THR A 148 8.60 10.71 -0.51
CA THR A 148 8.27 11.47 -1.73
C THR A 148 6.77 11.73 -1.85
N ILE A 149 5.93 10.71 -1.59
CA ILE A 149 4.46 10.87 -1.58
C ILE A 149 4.04 11.93 -0.57
N MET A 150 4.60 11.88 0.63
CA MET A 150 4.30 12.84 1.70
C MET A 150 4.75 14.27 1.36
N LEU A 151 5.92 14.42 0.76
CA LEU A 151 6.40 15.73 0.31
C LEU A 151 5.47 16.33 -0.76
N ILE A 152 5.08 15.52 -1.75
CA ILE A 152 4.15 15.96 -2.79
C ILE A 152 2.80 16.33 -2.17
N ALA A 153 2.26 15.50 -1.26
CA ALA A 153 1.02 15.80 -0.56
C ALA A 153 1.12 17.10 0.25
N GLY A 154 2.22 17.30 0.98
CA GLY A 154 2.44 18.50 1.78
C GLY A 154 2.55 19.78 0.95
N LEU A 155 3.28 19.75 -0.15
CA LEU A 155 3.44 20.89 -1.06
C LEU A 155 2.17 21.21 -1.84
N THR A 156 1.38 20.20 -2.18
CA THR A 156 0.20 20.37 -3.04
C THR A 156 -1.07 20.69 -2.25
N PHE A 157 -1.26 20.04 -1.12
CA PHE A 157 -2.49 20.11 -0.33
C PHE A 157 -2.31 20.75 1.04
N GLY A 158 -1.08 20.96 1.48
CA GLY A 158 -0.73 21.54 2.76
C GLY A 158 -0.15 20.54 3.75
N TRP A 159 0.75 21.01 4.61
CA TRP A 159 1.51 20.20 5.57
C TRP A 159 0.64 19.43 6.56
N LYS A 160 -0.56 19.93 6.88
CA LYS A 160 -1.53 19.29 7.73
C LYS A 160 -1.91 17.89 7.20
N TYR A 161 -2.17 17.77 5.91
CA TYR A 161 -2.54 16.49 5.26
C TYR A 161 -1.34 15.54 5.15
N ALA A 162 -0.15 16.07 4.97
CA ALA A 162 1.08 15.27 5.02
C ALA A 162 1.29 14.63 6.40
N LEU A 163 1.06 15.38 7.48
CA LEU A 163 1.18 14.86 8.85
C LEU A 163 0.14 13.76 9.16
N TYR A 164 -1.10 13.92 8.72
CA TYR A 164 -2.11 12.85 8.87
C TYR A 164 -1.75 11.61 8.06
N SER A 165 -1.22 11.80 6.86
CA SER A 165 -0.73 10.69 6.04
C SER A 165 0.46 9.97 6.68
N MET A 166 1.35 10.70 7.38
CA MET A 166 2.43 10.11 8.17
C MET A 166 1.89 9.20 9.27
N ILE A 167 0.86 9.63 9.99
CA ILE A 167 0.20 8.81 11.02
C ILE A 167 -0.35 7.53 10.38
N THR A 168 -1.05 7.66 9.26
CA THR A 168 -1.60 6.51 8.52
C THR A 168 -0.52 5.51 8.11
N ILE A 169 0.58 5.99 7.52
CA ILE A 169 1.70 5.15 7.07
C ILE A 169 2.33 4.44 8.26
N PHE A 170 2.55 5.15 9.37
CA PHE A 170 3.11 4.57 10.59
C PHE A 170 2.20 3.48 11.17
N VAL A 171 0.91 3.78 11.36
CA VAL A 171 -0.08 2.84 11.91
C VAL A 171 -0.22 1.62 11.00
N SER A 172 -0.40 1.84 9.70
CA SER A 172 -0.52 0.76 8.71
C SER A 172 0.70 -0.14 8.71
N SER A 173 1.91 0.41 8.78
CA SER A 173 3.15 -0.36 8.87
C SER A 173 3.20 -1.21 10.14
N ARG A 174 2.88 -0.65 11.30
CA ARG A 174 2.87 -1.38 12.58
C ARG A 174 1.86 -2.51 12.60
N VAL A 175 0.66 -2.27 12.09
CA VAL A 175 -0.39 -3.30 12.00
C VAL A 175 0.01 -4.37 10.99
N THR A 176 0.58 -3.99 9.85
CA THR A 176 1.11 -4.93 8.86
C THR A 176 2.15 -5.86 9.49
N ASP A 177 3.12 -5.31 10.22
CA ASP A 177 4.14 -6.09 10.90
C ASP A 177 3.52 -7.04 11.94
N ALA A 178 2.55 -6.58 12.73
CA ALA A 178 1.88 -7.39 13.74
C ALA A 178 1.10 -8.58 13.12
N VAL A 179 0.41 -8.35 11.99
CA VAL A 179 -0.32 -9.39 11.28
C VAL A 179 0.62 -10.36 10.56
N PHE A 180 1.70 -9.85 9.98
CA PHE A 180 2.70 -10.62 9.26
C PHE A 180 3.57 -11.48 10.18
N THR A 181 3.96 -10.97 11.37
CA THR A 181 4.91 -11.60 12.30
C THR A 181 4.42 -12.93 12.86
N LYS A 182 3.11 -13.22 12.82
CA LYS A 182 2.57 -14.55 13.23
C LYS A 182 3.12 -15.73 12.43
N GLN A 183 3.97 -15.51 11.44
CA GLN A 183 4.63 -16.55 10.65
C GLN A 183 6.15 -16.55 10.70
N LYS A 184 6.78 -15.85 11.63
CA LYS A 184 8.22 -16.06 11.86
C LYS A 184 8.42 -17.50 12.28
N ARG A 185 8.89 -18.34 11.37
CA ARG A 185 9.38 -19.69 11.66
C ARG A 185 10.54 -19.52 12.65
N MET A 186 10.45 -20.16 13.79
CA MET A 186 11.61 -20.31 14.67
C MET A 186 12.65 -21.11 13.88
N GLN A 187 13.78 -20.51 13.57
CA GLN A 187 14.96 -21.26 13.15
C GLN A 187 15.62 -21.74 14.42
N ALA A 188 15.48 -23.02 14.72
CA ALA A 188 16.30 -23.68 15.74
C ALA A 188 17.68 -23.91 15.13
N MET A 189 18.69 -23.17 15.60
CA MET A 189 20.08 -23.44 15.25
C MET A 189 20.55 -24.58 16.18
N ILE A 190 20.60 -25.80 15.67
CA ILE A 190 21.16 -26.93 16.40
C ILE A 190 22.67 -26.91 16.14
N VAL A 191 23.43 -26.49 17.14
CA VAL A 191 24.90 -26.62 17.12
C VAL A 191 25.22 -27.99 17.67
N THR A 192 25.70 -28.91 16.82
CA THR A 192 26.19 -30.21 17.21
C THR A 192 27.70 -30.21 17.23
N SER A 193 28.29 -30.84 18.22
CA SER A 193 29.74 -31.01 18.32
C SER A 193 30.28 -32.24 17.59
N GLN A 194 29.40 -33.01 16.95
CA GLN A 194 29.76 -34.17 16.14
C GLN A 194 29.13 -33.98 14.72
N PRO A 195 29.94 -33.68 13.70
CA PRO A 195 29.54 -33.83 12.30
C PRO A 195 29.73 -35.31 11.93
N ASP A 196 28.64 -36.00 11.59
CA ASP A 196 28.70 -37.24 10.81
C ASP A 196 28.84 -36.91 9.33
#